data_df8357301547858121d0d08ecfdda909
#
_entry.id   df8357301547858121d0d08ecfdda909
#
_cell.length_a   1.000
_cell.length_b   1.000
_cell.length_c   1.000
_cell.angle_alpha   90.00
_cell.angle_beta   90.00
_cell.angle_gamma   90.00
#
_symmetry.space_group_name_H-M   'P 1'
#
loop_
_entity.id
_entity.type
_entity.pdbx_description
1 polymer ?
#
loop_
_entity_poly.entity_id
_entity_poly.type
_entity_poly.pdbx_seq_one_letter_code
_entity_poly.pdbx_strand_id
1 'polypeptide(L)'
;MERGWSATSHVLDNLKADSYPGDPFAAAVRATRMPMIITDPRHFDNPIVFANDSFLKLTGYTRMEVTGRNCRFLQGPDTDPEAIDRLREAIRQEVDVRVDLLNYRKDGSTFYNALYVGPVRDAAGRVIYFFASQLDVSEHYAMSAEITRLKRELAGARAEEGDR
;
A
#
# COMPACT_ATOMS: atom_id res chain seq x y z
N MET A 1 -28.50 -23.81 10.40
CA MET A 1 -27.72 -24.18 9.20
C MET A 1 -26.54 -23.23 9.06
N GLU A 2 -25.52 -23.48 9.88
CA GLU A 2 -24.29 -22.67 9.96
C GLU A 2 -23.16 -23.50 9.35
N ARG A 3 -22.78 -23.22 8.11
CA ARG A 3 -21.50 -23.70 7.51
C ARG A 3 -21.13 -22.83 6.31
N GLY A 4 -20.53 -21.69 6.58
CA GLY A 4 -19.99 -20.80 5.55
C GLY A 4 -18.80 -19.95 5.99
N TRP A 5 -18.37 -20.09 7.25
CA TRP A 5 -17.37 -19.19 7.86
C TRP A 5 -15.97 -19.77 7.99
N SER A 6 -15.75 -21.07 7.70
CA SER A 6 -14.52 -21.73 8.15
C SER A 6 -13.29 -21.50 7.26
N ALA A 7 -13.43 -21.42 5.94
CA ALA A 7 -12.26 -21.43 5.07
C ALA A 7 -11.50 -20.10 5.02
N THR A 8 -12.21 -18.95 5.00
CA THR A 8 -11.56 -17.64 4.87
C THR A 8 -11.01 -17.13 6.20
N SER A 9 -11.70 -17.47 7.31
CA SER A 9 -11.18 -17.19 8.66
C SER A 9 -9.89 -17.96 8.91
N HIS A 10 -9.81 -19.22 8.49
CA HIS A 10 -8.60 -20.03 8.62
C HIS A 10 -7.40 -19.50 7.85
N VAL A 11 -7.58 -18.88 6.67
CA VAL A 11 -6.47 -18.29 5.93
C VAL A 11 -5.88 -17.10 6.67
N LEU A 12 -6.71 -16.22 7.24
CA LEU A 12 -6.21 -15.08 8.02
C LEU A 12 -5.67 -15.49 9.39
N ASP A 13 -6.29 -16.47 10.02
CA ASP A 13 -5.78 -17.02 11.28
C ASP A 13 -4.43 -17.70 11.05
N ASN A 14 -4.23 -18.38 9.93
CA ASN A 14 -2.95 -18.92 9.52
C ASN A 14 -1.91 -17.86 9.16
N LEU A 15 -2.33 -16.72 8.60
CA LEU A 15 -1.44 -15.57 8.36
C LEU A 15 -1.07 -14.84 9.66
N LYS A 16 -1.95 -14.87 10.67
CA LYS A 16 -1.73 -14.26 11.99
C LYS A 16 -0.92 -15.16 12.93
N ALA A 17 -1.06 -16.48 12.80
CA ALA A 17 -0.37 -17.42 13.68
C ALA A 17 1.05 -17.70 13.17
N ASP A 18 2.05 -17.44 14.01
CA ASP A 18 3.42 -17.94 13.82
C ASP A 18 3.51 -19.48 13.81
N SER A 19 2.35 -20.17 13.82
CA SER A 19 2.20 -21.54 14.31
C SER A 19 1.76 -22.57 13.30
N TYR A 20 1.70 -22.26 11.98
CA TYR A 20 1.40 -23.29 10.99
C TYR A 20 2.57 -23.47 10.01
N PRO A 21 3.48 -24.42 10.28
CA PRO A 21 4.63 -24.69 9.41
C PRO A 21 4.28 -25.31 8.05
N GLY A 22 2.99 -25.49 7.74
CA GLY A 22 2.54 -26.27 6.60
C GLY A 22 1.74 -25.56 5.52
N ASP A 23 1.39 -24.28 5.67
CA ASP A 23 0.67 -23.55 4.63
C ASP A 23 1.66 -22.79 3.72
N PRO A 24 1.91 -23.30 2.48
CA PRO A 24 2.85 -22.66 1.56
C PRO A 24 2.41 -21.26 1.12
N PHE A 25 1.11 -20.98 1.12
CA PHE A 25 0.60 -19.65 0.81
C PHE A 25 0.92 -18.62 1.91
N ALA A 26 0.65 -18.99 3.16
CA ALA A 26 1.00 -18.14 4.31
C ALA A 26 2.51 -17.90 4.40
N ALA A 27 3.32 -18.94 4.12
CA ALA A 27 4.77 -18.83 4.07
C ALA A 27 5.23 -17.91 2.94
N ALA A 28 4.65 -17.99 1.74
CA ALA A 28 4.97 -17.12 0.61
C ALA A 28 4.65 -15.66 0.89
N VAL A 29 3.47 -15.37 1.46
CA VAL A 29 3.07 -14.01 1.83
C VAL A 29 3.99 -13.41 2.89
N ARG A 30 4.43 -14.20 3.86
CA ARG A 30 5.42 -13.76 4.86
C ARG A 30 6.82 -13.56 4.28
N ALA A 31 7.23 -14.43 3.35
CA ALA A 31 8.56 -14.40 2.75
C ALA A 31 8.71 -13.35 1.64
N THR A 32 7.61 -12.82 1.12
CA THR A 32 7.68 -11.81 0.06
C THR A 32 8.37 -10.53 0.57
N ARG A 33 9.23 -9.96 -0.29
CA ARG A 33 9.88 -8.67 -0.01
C ARG A 33 8.97 -7.47 -0.33
N MET A 34 7.84 -7.70 -0.99
CA MET A 34 6.87 -6.66 -1.28
C MET A 34 6.08 -6.32 -0.02
N PRO A 35 6.06 -5.05 0.42
CA PRO A 35 5.23 -4.61 1.52
C PRO A 35 3.75 -4.83 1.22
N MET A 36 3.02 -5.50 2.13
CA MET A 36 1.62 -5.88 1.92
C MET A 36 0.81 -5.76 3.20
N ILE A 37 -0.47 -5.37 3.03
CA ILE A 37 -1.49 -5.40 4.08
C ILE A 37 -2.78 -6.03 3.56
N ILE A 38 -3.60 -6.51 4.49
CA ILE A 38 -4.99 -6.90 4.26
C ILE A 38 -5.84 -6.09 5.22
N THR A 39 -6.94 -5.51 4.70
CA THR A 39 -7.93 -4.79 5.50
C THR A 39 -9.29 -5.47 5.42
N ASP A 40 -10.12 -5.28 6.45
CA ASP A 40 -11.44 -5.90 6.55
C ASP A 40 -12.55 -4.85 6.54
N PRO A 41 -13.22 -4.62 5.38
CA PRO A 41 -14.26 -3.61 5.24
C PRO A 41 -15.55 -3.94 5.99
N ARG A 42 -15.70 -5.15 6.52
CA ARG A 42 -16.86 -5.54 7.34
C ARG A 42 -16.76 -5.00 8.76
N HIS A 43 -15.60 -4.54 9.18
CA HIS A 43 -15.36 -3.87 10.44
C HIS A 43 -15.36 -2.34 10.26
N PHE A 44 -15.70 -1.63 11.35
CA PHE A 44 -15.70 -0.17 11.35
C PHE A 44 -14.35 0.38 10.87
N ASP A 45 -14.41 1.30 9.90
CA ASP A 45 -13.28 2.02 9.34
C ASP A 45 -12.28 1.15 8.55
N ASN A 46 -12.70 -0.04 8.07
CA ASN A 46 -11.86 -0.90 7.22
C ASN A 46 -10.43 -1.07 7.76
N PRO A 47 -10.27 -1.64 8.96
CA PRO A 47 -8.97 -1.71 9.64
C PRO A 47 -8.03 -2.73 9.00
N ILE A 48 -6.72 -2.51 9.19
CA ILE A 48 -5.69 -3.49 8.88
C ILE A 48 -5.87 -4.71 9.80
N VAL A 49 -6.04 -5.88 9.21
CA VAL A 49 -6.11 -7.17 9.91
C VAL A 49 -4.85 -8.02 9.73
N PHE A 50 -4.04 -7.68 8.71
CA PHE A 50 -2.76 -8.31 8.47
C PHE A 50 -1.78 -7.29 7.86
N ALA A 51 -0.51 -7.36 8.27
CA ALA A 51 0.62 -6.65 7.67
C ALA A 51 1.84 -7.59 7.67
N ASN A 52 2.57 -7.67 6.56
CA ASN A 52 3.80 -8.46 6.53
C ASN A 52 5.00 -7.65 7.05
N ASP A 53 6.11 -8.33 7.31
CA ASP A 53 7.31 -7.69 7.87
C ASP A 53 7.91 -6.63 6.94
N SER A 54 7.76 -6.80 5.63
CA SER A 54 8.22 -5.81 4.66
C SER A 54 7.46 -4.49 4.78
N PHE A 55 6.15 -4.53 5.04
CA PHE A 55 5.36 -3.34 5.33
C PHE A 55 5.80 -2.65 6.62
N LEU A 56 6.05 -3.42 7.68
CA LEU A 56 6.52 -2.89 8.97
C LEU A 56 7.90 -2.22 8.81
N LYS A 57 8.81 -2.85 8.07
CA LYS A 57 10.14 -2.28 7.76
C LYS A 57 10.04 -1.00 6.94
N LEU A 58 9.17 -0.97 5.90
CA LEU A 58 8.97 0.20 5.06
C LEU A 58 8.45 1.39 5.85
N THR A 59 7.48 1.16 6.74
CA THR A 59 6.75 2.24 7.42
C THR A 59 7.33 2.61 8.77
N GLY A 60 8.15 1.74 9.38
CA GLY A 60 8.75 1.93 10.71
C GLY A 60 7.81 1.67 11.88
N TYR A 61 6.58 1.23 11.63
CA TYR A 61 5.62 0.88 12.68
C TYR A 61 5.75 -0.59 13.08
N THR A 62 5.40 -0.89 14.31
CA THR A 62 5.27 -2.27 14.79
C THR A 62 3.91 -2.86 14.38
N ARG A 63 3.80 -4.19 14.40
CA ARG A 63 2.56 -4.90 14.11
C ARG A 63 1.41 -4.47 15.02
N MET A 64 1.69 -4.29 16.30
CA MET A 64 0.68 -3.84 17.29
C MET A 64 0.17 -2.42 16.99
N GLU A 65 1.02 -1.56 16.45
CA GLU A 65 0.64 -0.18 16.13
C GLU A 65 -0.21 -0.07 14.87
N VAL A 66 -0.10 -1.01 13.92
CA VAL A 66 -0.83 -0.94 12.65
C VAL A 66 -2.12 -1.77 12.65
N THR A 67 -2.15 -2.89 13.38
CA THR A 67 -3.32 -3.77 13.44
C THR A 67 -4.51 -3.05 14.09
N GLY A 68 -5.66 -3.14 13.46
CA GLY A 68 -6.90 -2.50 13.92
C GLY A 68 -7.05 -1.03 13.51
N ARG A 69 -6.08 -0.46 12.78
CA ARG A 69 -6.16 0.91 12.27
C ARG A 69 -6.42 0.94 10.76
N ASN A 70 -7.09 1.99 10.31
CA ASN A 70 -7.15 2.28 8.88
C ASN A 70 -5.80 2.80 8.38
N CYS A 71 -5.37 2.35 7.20
CA CYS A 71 -4.05 2.69 6.64
C CYS A 71 -3.84 4.18 6.31
N ARG A 72 -4.88 5.03 6.42
CA ARG A 72 -4.74 6.49 6.22
C ARG A 72 -3.81 7.17 7.23
N PHE A 73 -3.38 6.49 8.29
CA PHE A 73 -2.36 7.02 9.20
C PHE A 73 -1.01 7.28 8.52
N LEU A 74 -0.78 6.69 7.35
CA LEU A 74 0.39 6.97 6.52
C LEU A 74 0.26 8.25 5.70
N GLN A 75 -0.92 8.86 5.62
CA GLN A 75 -1.15 10.12 4.92
C GLN A 75 -0.77 11.30 5.80
N GLY A 76 -0.46 12.43 5.18
CA GLY A 76 -0.10 13.64 5.89
C GLY A 76 -0.33 14.90 5.06
N PRO A 77 0.20 16.07 5.50
CA PRO A 77 -0.13 17.37 4.92
C PRO A 77 0.15 17.49 3.43
N ASP A 78 1.20 16.84 2.95
CA ASP A 78 1.65 16.93 1.55
C ASP A 78 1.13 15.78 0.67
N THR A 79 0.28 14.89 1.24
CA THR A 79 -0.37 13.84 0.45
C THR A 79 -1.41 14.44 -0.49
N ASP A 80 -1.31 14.13 -1.78
CA ASP A 80 -2.20 14.68 -2.81
C ASP A 80 -3.68 14.32 -2.53
N PRO A 81 -4.56 15.32 -2.32
CA PRO A 81 -5.99 15.08 -2.06
C PRO A 81 -6.70 14.36 -3.21
N GLU A 82 -6.35 14.63 -4.46
CA GLU A 82 -6.98 14.01 -5.62
C GLU A 82 -6.65 12.51 -5.67
N ALA A 83 -5.42 12.14 -5.32
CA ALA A 83 -5.02 10.74 -5.22
C ALA A 83 -5.76 10.01 -4.08
N ILE A 84 -5.95 10.69 -2.93
CA ILE A 84 -6.74 10.17 -1.82
C ILE A 84 -8.21 9.95 -2.25
N ASP A 85 -8.79 10.89 -2.98
CA ASP A 85 -10.19 10.79 -3.43
C ASP A 85 -10.37 9.66 -4.46
N ARG A 86 -9.42 9.48 -5.38
CA ARG A 86 -9.43 8.32 -6.31
C ARG A 86 -9.36 6.99 -5.56
N LEU A 87 -8.50 6.89 -4.55
CA LEU A 87 -8.38 5.69 -3.72
C LEU A 87 -9.68 5.41 -2.96
N ARG A 88 -10.26 6.43 -2.32
CA ARG A 88 -11.51 6.33 -1.56
C ARG A 88 -12.67 5.88 -2.45
N GLU A 89 -12.78 6.48 -3.64
CA GLU A 89 -13.85 6.14 -4.59
C GLU A 89 -13.72 4.70 -5.10
N ALA A 90 -12.53 4.24 -5.42
CA ALA A 90 -12.30 2.86 -5.85
C ALA A 90 -12.67 1.84 -4.75
N ILE A 91 -12.31 2.12 -3.50
CA ILE A 91 -12.70 1.28 -2.36
C ILE A 91 -14.23 1.27 -2.19
N ARG A 92 -14.89 2.42 -2.34
CA ARG A 92 -16.36 2.53 -2.27
C ARG A 92 -17.06 1.76 -3.38
N GLN A 93 -16.49 1.75 -4.58
CA GLN A 93 -16.99 1.01 -5.74
C GLN A 93 -16.56 -0.47 -5.74
N GLU A 94 -15.75 -0.88 -4.78
CA GLU A 94 -15.20 -2.24 -4.69
C GLU A 94 -14.45 -2.67 -5.96
N VAL A 95 -13.70 -1.74 -6.55
CA VAL A 95 -12.82 -2.00 -7.72
C VAL A 95 -11.37 -1.85 -7.33
N ASP A 96 -10.48 -2.42 -8.14
CA ASP A 96 -9.05 -2.23 -7.97
C ASP A 96 -8.60 -0.83 -8.40
N VAL A 97 -7.50 -0.38 -7.79
CA VAL A 97 -6.90 0.93 -8.07
C VAL A 97 -5.38 0.89 -7.94
N ARG A 98 -4.72 1.65 -8.79
CA ARG A 98 -3.30 2.00 -8.66
C ARG A 98 -3.17 3.50 -8.53
N VAL A 99 -2.42 3.94 -7.54
CA VAL A 99 -2.22 5.36 -7.27
C VAL A 99 -0.89 5.57 -6.55
N ASP A 100 -0.18 6.61 -6.95
CA ASP A 100 1.02 7.05 -6.23
C ASP A 100 0.60 8.05 -5.16
N LEU A 101 1.03 7.80 -3.93
CA LEU A 101 0.74 8.63 -2.76
C LEU A 101 2.03 9.00 -2.04
N LEU A 102 2.16 10.27 -1.65
CA LEU A 102 3.16 10.63 -0.65
C LEU A 102 2.70 10.12 0.72
N ASN A 103 3.48 9.24 1.31
CA ASN A 103 3.24 8.68 2.64
C ASN A 103 4.32 9.11 3.62
N TYR A 104 4.00 8.97 4.90
CA TYR A 104 4.86 9.33 6.03
C TYR A 104 5.16 8.09 6.86
N ARG A 105 6.45 7.84 7.13
CA ARG A 105 6.89 6.80 8.06
C ARG A 105 6.70 7.27 9.50
N LYS A 106 6.83 6.36 10.43
CA LYS A 106 6.72 6.65 11.88
C LYS A 106 7.71 7.73 12.35
N ASP A 107 8.89 7.79 11.76
CA ASP A 107 9.93 8.78 12.09
C ASP A 107 9.68 10.17 11.45
N GLY A 108 8.60 10.33 10.70
CA GLY A 108 8.24 11.56 10.01
C GLY A 108 8.86 11.71 8.62
N SER A 109 9.76 10.83 8.21
CA SER A 109 10.28 10.82 6.84
C SER A 109 9.20 10.43 5.85
N THR A 110 9.31 10.92 4.61
CA THR A 110 8.33 10.67 3.55
C THR A 110 8.85 9.68 2.52
N PHE A 111 7.93 9.05 1.80
CA PHE A 111 8.23 8.23 0.62
C PHE A 111 7.06 8.27 -0.36
N TYR A 112 7.36 8.20 -1.65
CA TYR A 112 6.33 7.99 -2.67
C TYR A 112 5.99 6.53 -2.74
N ASN A 113 4.73 6.23 -2.44
CA ASN A 113 4.17 4.88 -2.40
C ASN A 113 3.38 4.62 -3.68
N ALA A 114 3.91 3.78 -4.58
CA ALA A 114 3.11 3.22 -5.65
C ALA A 114 2.20 2.14 -5.04
N LEU A 115 0.98 2.54 -4.72
CA LEU A 115 -0.03 1.74 -4.03
C LEU A 115 -0.93 1.04 -5.03
N TYR A 116 -1.08 -0.28 -4.88
CA TYR A 116 -2.15 -1.06 -5.48
C TYR A 116 -3.11 -1.53 -4.40
N VAL A 117 -4.41 -1.37 -4.62
CA VAL A 117 -5.47 -1.93 -3.75
C VAL A 117 -6.45 -2.70 -4.63
N GLY A 118 -6.84 -3.89 -4.20
CA GLY A 118 -7.84 -4.70 -4.88
C GLY A 118 -8.75 -5.44 -3.92
N PRO A 119 -10.04 -5.63 -4.28
CA PRO A 119 -11.00 -6.37 -3.48
C PRO A 119 -10.72 -7.88 -3.52
N VAL A 120 -10.85 -8.52 -2.38
CA VAL A 120 -10.86 -9.98 -2.24
C VAL A 120 -12.30 -10.40 -1.99
N ARG A 121 -12.83 -11.27 -2.86
CA ARG A 121 -14.23 -11.68 -2.84
C ARG A 121 -14.40 -13.13 -2.40
N ASP A 122 -15.53 -13.40 -1.74
CA ASP A 122 -15.96 -14.77 -1.43
C ASP A 122 -16.56 -15.47 -2.68
N ALA A 123 -16.93 -16.72 -2.53
CA ALA A 123 -17.55 -17.50 -3.62
C ALA A 123 -18.90 -16.93 -4.11
N ALA A 124 -19.56 -16.07 -3.33
CA ALA A 124 -20.78 -15.38 -3.68
C ALA A 124 -20.53 -14.00 -4.32
N GLY A 125 -19.27 -13.63 -4.55
CA GLY A 125 -18.87 -12.36 -5.15
C GLY A 125 -18.85 -11.16 -4.19
N ARG A 126 -19.08 -11.37 -2.88
CA ARG A 126 -19.08 -10.29 -1.88
C ARG A 126 -17.65 -9.97 -1.46
N VAL A 127 -17.32 -8.69 -1.35
CA VAL A 127 -16.01 -8.27 -0.83
C VAL A 127 -15.91 -8.62 0.65
N ILE A 128 -14.90 -9.40 0.98
CA ILE A 128 -14.60 -9.83 2.35
C ILE A 128 -13.34 -9.18 2.89
N TYR A 129 -12.41 -8.79 2.01
CA TYR A 129 -11.19 -8.06 2.36
C TYR A 129 -10.79 -7.13 1.22
N PHE A 130 -9.90 -6.18 1.53
CA PHE A 130 -9.05 -5.54 0.53
C PHE A 130 -7.59 -5.98 0.75
N PHE A 131 -6.93 -6.31 -0.34
CA PHE A 131 -5.50 -6.53 -0.39
C PHE A 131 -4.83 -5.24 -0.88
N ALA A 132 -3.72 -4.85 -0.27
CA ALA A 132 -2.91 -3.75 -0.76
C ALA A 132 -1.42 -4.12 -0.77
N SER A 133 -0.75 -3.78 -1.87
CA SER A 133 0.70 -3.83 -1.98
C SER A 133 1.27 -2.42 -2.15
N GLN A 134 2.46 -2.19 -1.59
CA GLN A 134 3.15 -0.93 -1.60
C GLN A 134 4.53 -1.09 -2.23
N LEU A 135 4.95 -0.09 -3.00
CA LEU A 135 6.30 -0.01 -3.53
C LEU A 135 6.83 1.40 -3.29
N ASP A 136 7.98 1.50 -2.62
CA ASP A 136 8.68 2.78 -2.50
C ASP A 136 9.31 3.13 -3.84
N VAL A 137 8.79 4.17 -4.48
CA VAL A 137 9.25 4.69 -5.78
C VAL A 137 9.92 6.05 -5.65
N SER A 138 10.36 6.42 -4.45
CA SER A 138 10.98 7.73 -4.16
C SER A 138 12.22 7.98 -4.99
N GLU A 139 13.06 6.97 -5.22
CA GLU A 139 14.23 7.08 -6.09
C GLU A 139 13.83 7.41 -7.54
N HIS A 140 12.76 6.81 -8.04
CA HIS A 140 12.25 7.10 -9.38
C HIS A 140 11.80 8.56 -9.52
N TYR A 141 11.09 9.09 -8.52
CA TYR A 141 10.68 10.50 -8.48
C TYR A 141 11.89 11.44 -8.40
N ALA A 142 12.89 11.12 -7.57
CA ALA A 142 14.11 11.90 -7.46
C ALA A 142 14.90 11.93 -8.79
N MET A 143 15.06 10.79 -9.44
CA MET A 143 15.72 10.70 -10.75
C MET A 143 14.97 11.48 -11.83
N SER A 144 13.65 11.39 -11.86
CA SER A 144 12.83 12.12 -12.84
C SER A 144 12.93 13.64 -12.66
N ALA A 145 12.95 14.12 -11.42
CA ALA A 145 13.15 15.52 -11.08
C ALA A 145 14.54 16.01 -11.53
N GLU A 146 15.58 15.22 -11.28
CA GLU A 146 16.95 15.53 -11.68
C GLU A 146 17.12 15.59 -13.20
N ILE A 147 16.57 14.64 -13.93
CA ILE A 147 16.57 14.64 -15.40
C ILE A 147 15.87 15.91 -15.92
N THR A 148 14.76 16.31 -15.31
CA THR A 148 14.02 17.52 -15.71
C THR A 148 14.84 18.78 -15.46
N ARG A 149 15.56 18.84 -14.33
CA ARG A 149 16.48 19.94 -13.99
C ARG A 149 17.59 20.06 -15.03
N LEU A 150 18.29 18.96 -15.29
CA LEU A 150 19.40 18.93 -16.25
C LEU A 150 18.96 19.32 -17.67
N LYS A 151 17.77 18.89 -18.10
CA LYS A 151 17.22 19.31 -19.40
C LYS A 151 16.98 20.81 -19.50
N ARG A 152 16.50 21.45 -18.42
CA ARG A 152 16.30 22.91 -18.37
C ARG A 152 17.62 23.65 -18.41
N GLU A 153 18.61 23.21 -17.64
CA GLU A 153 19.97 23.79 -17.63
C GLU A 153 20.61 23.71 -19.02
N LEU A 154 20.52 22.55 -19.68
CA LEU A 154 21.05 22.37 -21.04
C LEU A 154 20.35 23.23 -22.07
N ALA A 155 19.04 23.40 -21.97
CA ALA A 155 18.28 24.26 -22.87
C ALA A 155 18.66 25.73 -22.69
N GLY A 156 18.86 26.19 -21.46
CA GLY A 156 19.35 27.53 -21.15
C GLY A 156 20.74 27.81 -21.72
N ALA A 157 21.69 26.90 -21.52
CA ALA A 157 23.05 27.02 -22.04
C ALA A 157 23.07 27.12 -23.58
N ARG A 158 22.27 26.33 -24.28
CA ARG A 158 22.17 26.37 -25.74
C ARG A 158 21.56 27.67 -26.26
N ALA A 159 20.62 28.26 -25.53
CA ALA A 159 20.01 29.54 -25.90
C ALA A 159 21.05 30.70 -25.80
N GLU A 160 21.93 30.64 -24.78
CA GLU A 160 23.00 31.65 -24.61
C GLU A 160 24.13 31.52 -25.67
N GLU A 161 24.43 30.29 -26.16
CA GLU A 161 25.37 30.08 -27.24
C GLU A 161 24.86 30.50 -28.62
N GLY A 162 23.52 30.42 -28.84
CA GLY A 162 22.89 30.80 -30.11
C GLY A 162 22.69 32.31 -30.32
N ASP A 163 22.87 33.10 -29.29
CA ASP A 163 22.69 34.58 -29.34
C ASP A 163 24.04 35.36 -29.44
N ARG A 164 25.14 34.65 -29.71
CA ARG A 164 26.46 35.18 -29.94
C ARG A 164 26.89 35.00 -31.41
#